data_0f120a5d6fa57caa98e2cca50be02227
#
_entry.id   0f120a5d6fa57caa98e2cca50be02227
#
_cell.length_a   1.000
_cell.length_b   1.000
_cell.length_c   1.000
_cell.angle_alpha   90.00
_cell.angle_beta   90.00
_cell.angle_gamma   90.00
#
_symmetry.space_group_name_H-M   'P 1'
#
loop_
_entity.id
_entity.type
_entity.pdbx_description
1 polymer ?
#
loop_
_entity_poly.entity_id
_entity_poly.type
_entity_poly.pdbx_seq_one_letter_code
_entity_poly.pdbx_strand_id
1 'polypeptide(L)'
;NLTPMRKSIISAPVFRGFRKVMPPMSRTEKEAIDAGTTWWEGDLFQGNPDWKKLHNYPQPRLTAEEQAFIDGPVEEACRMANDFAITHEMADLPPELWAYLKEHRFFAMIIKKEYGGLEFSAYAQARVLQKLAGVSGILAITVGVPNSLGPGELLQHYGTEEQKDHYLPRLARGQEIPCFALTSPEAGSDAGAIPDTGVVCMGEWQGQQVLGMRLTWNKRYITLAPIATVLGLAFKLSDPEKLLGGEEELGITCALIPTSTPGVEIGRRHFPLNVPFQNGPTRGQDIFVPIDYIIGGPKMAGQGWRMLVECLSVGRGITLPSNSTGGLKSVAMGIGAYAHIRRQFKISIGKMEGIEEPLARIAGNAYVMDAAASLITYGIMLGEKPAVLSA
;
A
#
# COMPACT_ATOMS: atom_id res chain seq x y z
N ASN A 1 -12.63 12.79 -42.87
CA ASN A 1 -12.44 12.61 -41.45
C ASN A 1 -13.69 13.14 -40.72
N LEU A 2 -14.67 12.28 -40.40
CA LEU A 2 -15.95 12.66 -39.76
C LEU A 2 -15.82 12.92 -38.22
N THR A 3 -14.67 12.67 -37.66
CA THR A 3 -14.43 12.73 -36.18
C THR A 3 -14.60 14.14 -35.59
N PRO A 4 -14.07 15.22 -36.19
CA PRO A 4 -14.27 16.58 -35.66
C PRO A 4 -15.74 17.01 -35.74
N MET A 5 -16.42 16.68 -36.82
CA MET A 5 -17.82 17.01 -37.00
C MET A 5 -18.74 16.27 -36.05
N ARG A 6 -18.50 14.98 -35.78
CA ARG A 6 -19.17 14.20 -34.75
C ARG A 6 -18.96 14.80 -33.36
N LYS A 7 -17.72 15.18 -33.02
CA LYS A 7 -17.39 15.79 -31.75
C LYS A 7 -18.18 17.08 -31.51
N SER A 8 -18.22 17.98 -32.48
CA SER A 8 -18.89 19.29 -32.33
C SER A 8 -20.41 19.21 -32.38
N ILE A 9 -20.99 18.38 -33.27
CA ILE A 9 -22.43 18.37 -33.53
C ILE A 9 -23.17 17.40 -32.61
N ILE A 10 -22.57 16.26 -32.25
CA ILE A 10 -23.23 15.21 -31.45
C ILE A 10 -22.65 15.13 -30.06
N SER A 11 -21.35 14.80 -29.94
CA SER A 11 -20.76 14.45 -28.65
C SER A 11 -20.72 15.63 -27.67
N ALA A 12 -20.39 16.84 -28.12
CA ALA A 12 -20.30 17.99 -27.25
C ALA A 12 -21.67 18.51 -26.75
N PRO A 13 -22.74 18.56 -27.55
CA PRO A 13 -24.08 18.87 -27.03
C PRO A 13 -24.62 17.82 -26.07
N VAL A 14 -24.47 16.53 -26.40
CA VAL A 14 -24.90 15.43 -25.53
C VAL A 14 -24.14 15.48 -24.21
N PHE A 15 -22.83 15.63 -24.23
CA PHE A 15 -22.00 15.75 -23.03
C PHE A 15 -22.41 16.97 -22.18
N ARG A 16 -22.68 18.12 -22.78
CA ARG A 16 -23.18 19.30 -22.05
C ARG A 16 -24.53 19.06 -21.38
N GLY A 17 -25.43 18.34 -22.06
CA GLY A 17 -26.71 17.92 -21.49
C GLY A 17 -26.53 16.96 -20.31
N PHE A 18 -25.73 15.92 -20.52
CA PHE A 18 -25.46 14.91 -19.51
C PHE A 18 -24.77 15.50 -18.25
N ARG A 19 -23.81 16.40 -18.44
CA ARG A 19 -23.14 17.08 -17.35
C ARG A 19 -24.09 17.86 -16.42
N LYS A 20 -25.23 18.34 -16.95
CA LYS A 20 -26.23 19.09 -16.15
C LYS A 20 -27.07 18.18 -15.22
N VAL A 21 -27.18 16.89 -15.56
CA VAL A 21 -27.98 15.93 -14.80
C VAL A 21 -27.13 15.01 -13.92
N MET A 22 -25.79 15.10 -14.03
CA MET A 22 -24.89 14.37 -13.13
C MET A 22 -24.96 14.98 -11.72
N PRO A 23 -25.00 14.12 -10.69
CA PRO A 23 -24.87 14.58 -9.32
C PRO A 23 -23.53 15.35 -9.12
N PRO A 24 -23.49 16.30 -8.20
CA PRO A 24 -22.24 16.97 -7.87
C PRO A 24 -21.26 15.97 -7.29
N MET A 25 -19.99 16.09 -7.67
CA MET A 25 -18.91 15.28 -7.14
C MET A 25 -18.73 15.54 -5.64
N SER A 26 -18.64 14.50 -4.84
CA SER A 26 -18.33 14.64 -3.42
C SER A 26 -16.91 15.17 -3.18
N ARG A 27 -16.64 15.70 -1.99
CA ARG A 27 -15.30 16.18 -1.61
C ARG A 27 -14.27 15.04 -1.70
N THR A 28 -14.62 13.84 -1.21
CA THR A 28 -13.72 12.67 -1.21
C THR A 28 -13.41 12.18 -2.62
N GLU A 29 -14.39 12.16 -3.53
CA GLU A 29 -14.16 11.83 -4.94
C GLU A 29 -13.24 12.85 -5.62
N LYS A 30 -13.46 14.13 -5.36
CA LYS A 30 -12.60 15.19 -5.91
C LYS A 30 -11.17 15.06 -5.42
N GLU A 31 -10.94 14.91 -4.12
CA GLU A 31 -9.61 14.71 -3.53
C GLU A 31 -8.91 13.48 -4.11
N ALA A 32 -9.65 12.37 -4.37
CA ALA A 32 -9.10 11.18 -5.00
C ALA A 32 -8.67 11.40 -6.45
N ILE A 33 -9.43 12.19 -7.23
CA ILE A 33 -9.08 12.53 -8.61
C ILE A 33 -7.90 13.51 -8.63
N ASP A 34 -7.91 14.52 -7.77
CA ASP A 34 -6.86 15.54 -7.71
C ASP A 34 -5.51 14.98 -7.21
N ALA A 35 -5.52 13.87 -6.49
CA ALA A 35 -4.31 13.21 -5.99
C ALA A 35 -3.48 12.52 -7.07
N GLY A 36 -4.08 12.15 -8.20
CA GLY A 36 -3.41 11.46 -9.31
C GLY A 36 -3.01 12.41 -10.44
N THR A 37 -2.07 11.98 -11.27
CA THR A 37 -1.76 12.62 -12.56
C THR A 37 -2.25 11.76 -13.71
N THR A 38 -2.54 12.38 -14.84
CA THR A 38 -2.80 11.65 -16.09
C THR A 38 -1.49 11.55 -16.85
N TRP A 39 -0.96 10.36 -16.92
CA TRP A 39 0.29 10.07 -17.61
C TRP A 39 0.03 9.44 -18.98
N TRP A 40 0.89 8.56 -19.49
CA TRP A 40 0.73 7.91 -20.78
C TRP A 40 -0.51 7.01 -20.89
N GLU A 41 -0.95 6.42 -19.77
CA GLU A 41 -2.19 5.63 -19.74
C GLU A 41 -3.42 6.42 -20.21
N GLY A 42 -3.42 7.74 -20.05
CA GLY A 42 -4.48 8.59 -20.58
C GLY A 42 -4.64 8.48 -22.09
N ASP A 43 -3.56 8.28 -22.83
CA ASP A 43 -3.59 8.08 -24.28
C ASP A 43 -4.27 6.76 -24.66
N LEU A 44 -4.10 5.70 -23.86
CA LEU A 44 -4.80 4.42 -24.03
C LEU A 44 -6.31 4.59 -23.90
N PHE A 45 -6.77 5.27 -22.83
CA PHE A 45 -8.20 5.50 -22.61
C PHE A 45 -8.83 6.43 -23.65
N GLN A 46 -8.05 7.28 -24.31
CA GLN A 46 -8.52 8.08 -25.44
C GLN A 46 -8.64 7.28 -26.75
N GLY A 47 -8.13 6.05 -26.77
CA GLY A 47 -8.18 5.16 -27.95
C GLY A 47 -7.21 5.53 -29.07
N ASN A 48 -6.23 6.39 -28.81
CA ASN A 48 -5.22 6.80 -29.78
C ASN A 48 -3.87 7.05 -29.09
N PRO A 49 -3.25 5.98 -28.52
CA PRO A 49 -2.02 6.13 -27.76
C PRO A 49 -0.83 6.53 -28.65
N ASP A 50 0.01 7.40 -28.12
CA ASP A 50 1.31 7.71 -28.74
C ASP A 50 2.34 6.62 -28.40
N TRP A 51 2.43 5.63 -29.27
CA TRP A 51 3.38 4.53 -29.13
C TRP A 51 4.84 4.98 -29.20
N LYS A 52 5.14 6.09 -29.91
CA LYS A 52 6.51 6.62 -29.99
C LYS A 52 6.93 7.16 -28.62
N LYS A 53 6.01 7.85 -27.93
CA LYS A 53 6.24 8.33 -26.58
C LYS A 53 6.55 7.16 -25.64
N LEU A 54 5.77 6.06 -25.70
CA LEU A 54 6.01 4.87 -24.90
C LEU A 54 7.38 4.24 -25.18
N HIS A 55 7.73 4.06 -26.46
CA HIS A 55 9.02 3.47 -26.85
C HIS A 55 10.24 4.32 -26.50
N ASN A 56 10.06 5.62 -26.33
CA ASN A 56 11.13 6.54 -25.97
C ASN A 56 11.36 6.65 -24.45
N TYR A 57 10.50 6.06 -23.62
CA TYR A 57 10.78 6.02 -22.18
C TYR A 57 12.01 5.15 -21.94
N PRO A 58 13.02 5.67 -21.23
CA PRO A 58 14.17 4.85 -20.82
C PRO A 58 13.71 3.76 -19.85
N GLN A 59 14.35 2.61 -19.93
CA GLN A 59 14.09 1.56 -18.95
C GLN A 59 14.65 1.97 -17.58
N PRO A 60 13.89 1.75 -16.49
CA PRO A 60 14.40 2.00 -15.15
C PRO A 60 15.62 1.12 -14.87
N ARG A 61 16.59 1.67 -14.13
CA ARG A 61 17.81 0.96 -13.74
C ARG A 61 17.99 1.04 -12.24
N LEU A 62 18.50 -0.02 -11.67
CA LEU A 62 18.93 -0.05 -10.28
C LEU A 62 20.25 0.68 -10.13
N THR A 63 20.43 1.36 -9.00
CA THR A 63 21.75 1.83 -8.56
C THR A 63 22.60 0.63 -8.12
N ALA A 64 23.92 0.83 -7.97
CA ALA A 64 24.80 -0.22 -7.47
C ALA A 64 24.42 -0.69 -6.06
N GLU A 65 23.95 0.22 -5.20
CA GLU A 65 23.48 -0.08 -3.85
C GLU A 65 22.21 -0.93 -3.87
N GLU A 66 21.22 -0.54 -4.68
CA GLU A 66 19.97 -1.28 -4.85
C GLU A 66 20.21 -2.68 -5.43
N GLN A 67 21.09 -2.80 -6.41
CA GLN A 67 21.46 -4.09 -6.98
C GLN A 67 22.16 -4.98 -5.94
N ALA A 68 23.12 -4.43 -5.18
CA ALA A 68 23.80 -5.16 -4.12
C ALA A 68 22.85 -5.66 -3.03
N PHE A 69 21.83 -4.86 -2.70
CA PHE A 69 20.80 -5.26 -1.74
C PHE A 69 19.98 -6.45 -2.26
N ILE A 70 19.64 -6.43 -3.55
CA ILE A 70 18.88 -7.54 -4.18
C ILE A 70 19.72 -8.80 -4.28
N ASP A 71 21.00 -8.69 -4.62
CA ASP A 71 21.91 -9.82 -4.82
C ASP A 71 22.45 -10.41 -3.50
N GLY A 72 22.43 -9.64 -2.43
CA GLY A 72 22.86 -10.06 -1.09
C GLY A 72 21.67 -10.26 -0.13
N PRO A 73 21.22 -9.21 0.57
CA PRO A 73 20.20 -9.35 1.61
C PRO A 73 18.89 -10.00 1.15
N VAL A 74 18.38 -9.65 -0.04
CA VAL A 74 17.13 -10.24 -0.54
C VAL A 74 17.32 -11.71 -0.90
N GLU A 75 18.44 -12.07 -1.50
CA GLU A 75 18.76 -13.48 -1.81
C GLU A 75 18.84 -14.32 -0.54
N GLU A 76 19.45 -13.78 0.52
CA GLU A 76 19.54 -14.47 1.81
C GLU A 76 18.18 -14.63 2.46
N ALA A 77 17.36 -13.57 2.50
CA ALA A 77 16.00 -13.65 2.99
C ALA A 77 15.17 -14.71 2.25
N CYS A 78 15.33 -14.83 0.93
CA CYS A 78 14.71 -15.87 0.12
C CYS A 78 15.20 -17.29 0.51
N ARG A 79 16.50 -17.45 0.80
CA ARG A 79 17.04 -18.75 1.25
C ARG A 79 16.56 -19.15 2.66
N MET A 80 16.37 -18.19 3.55
CA MET A 80 15.82 -18.41 4.89
C MET A 80 14.33 -18.76 4.88
N ALA A 81 13.59 -18.34 3.86
CA ALA A 81 12.15 -18.52 3.77
C ALA A 81 11.79 -19.94 3.27
N ASN A 82 11.50 -20.85 4.19
CA ASN A 82 10.84 -22.11 3.87
C ASN A 82 9.33 -21.89 3.84
N ASP A 83 8.76 -21.66 2.66
CA ASP A 83 7.33 -21.31 2.51
C ASP A 83 6.39 -22.43 3.01
N PHE A 84 6.78 -23.69 2.92
CA PHE A 84 5.99 -24.80 3.47
C PHE A 84 5.91 -24.72 5.00
N ALA A 85 7.03 -24.52 5.68
CA ALA A 85 7.07 -24.38 7.13
C ALA A 85 6.34 -23.10 7.58
N ILE A 86 6.54 -21.99 6.90
CA ILE A 86 5.84 -20.71 7.14
C ILE A 86 4.33 -20.89 7.05
N THR A 87 3.85 -21.57 6.01
CA THR A 87 2.42 -21.67 5.70
C THR A 87 1.71 -22.77 6.49
N HIS A 88 2.34 -23.94 6.65
CA HIS A 88 1.66 -25.14 7.14
C HIS A 88 2.06 -25.54 8.56
N GLU A 89 3.21 -25.14 9.05
CA GLU A 89 3.72 -25.55 10.36
C GLU A 89 3.70 -24.42 11.38
N MET A 90 4.25 -23.26 11.02
CA MET A 90 4.46 -22.13 11.94
C MET A 90 3.32 -21.11 11.91
N ALA A 91 2.67 -20.95 10.78
CA ALA A 91 1.72 -19.89 10.48
C ALA A 91 2.30 -18.47 10.74
N ASP A 92 3.61 -18.32 10.58
CA ASP A 92 4.37 -17.07 10.74
C ASP A 92 5.75 -17.22 10.10
N LEU A 93 6.47 -16.10 9.94
CA LEU A 93 7.89 -16.12 9.59
C LEU A 93 8.71 -16.66 10.77
N PRO A 94 9.79 -17.41 10.51
CA PRO A 94 10.72 -17.82 11.56
C PRO A 94 11.32 -16.63 12.33
N PRO A 95 11.55 -16.74 13.65
CA PRO A 95 12.13 -15.66 14.45
C PRO A 95 13.46 -15.11 13.90
N GLU A 96 14.31 -15.97 13.37
CA GLU A 96 15.57 -15.60 12.74
C GLU A 96 15.36 -14.79 11.45
N LEU A 97 14.30 -15.08 10.68
CA LEU A 97 13.96 -14.29 9.50
C LEU A 97 13.41 -12.91 9.90
N TRP A 98 12.57 -12.83 10.94
CA TRP A 98 12.14 -11.56 11.51
C TRP A 98 13.33 -10.69 11.95
N ALA A 99 14.30 -11.28 12.65
CA ALA A 99 15.51 -10.58 13.09
C ALA A 99 16.32 -10.08 11.90
N TYR A 100 16.52 -10.93 10.90
CA TYR A 100 17.24 -10.60 9.67
C TYR A 100 16.59 -9.45 8.89
N LEU A 101 15.27 -9.48 8.71
CA LEU A 101 14.53 -8.41 8.02
C LEU A 101 14.69 -7.05 8.73
N LYS A 102 14.69 -7.03 10.06
CA LYS A 102 14.91 -5.80 10.87
C LYS A 102 16.35 -5.31 10.74
N GLU A 103 17.33 -6.18 10.91
CA GLU A 103 18.76 -5.87 10.82
C GLU A 103 19.11 -5.27 9.46
N HIS A 104 18.61 -5.87 8.38
CA HIS A 104 18.86 -5.42 7.01
C HIS A 104 17.88 -4.35 6.50
N ARG A 105 17.01 -3.80 7.38
CA ARG A 105 16.13 -2.64 7.09
C ARG A 105 15.12 -2.88 5.97
N PHE A 106 14.62 -4.11 5.83
CA PHE A 106 13.57 -4.41 4.83
C PHE A 106 12.28 -3.61 5.02
N PHE A 107 12.01 -3.12 6.23
CA PHE A 107 10.85 -2.30 6.55
C PHE A 107 11.05 -0.80 6.29
N ALA A 108 12.22 -0.42 5.77
CA ALA A 108 12.66 0.96 5.61
C ALA A 108 13.09 1.31 4.18
N MET A 109 12.60 0.59 3.18
CA MET A 109 12.97 0.87 1.77
C MET A 109 12.55 2.27 1.33
N ILE A 110 11.38 2.76 1.80
CA ILE A 110 10.88 4.10 1.48
C ILE A 110 11.43 5.21 2.38
N ILE A 111 11.94 4.86 3.57
CA ILE A 111 12.38 5.85 4.55
C ILE A 111 13.71 6.45 4.06
N LYS A 112 13.81 7.78 4.14
CA LYS A 112 15.00 8.51 3.74
C LYS A 112 16.23 8.12 4.55
N LYS A 113 17.41 8.25 3.93
CA LYS A 113 18.70 7.95 4.54
C LYS A 113 19.00 8.80 5.78
N GLU A 114 18.54 10.05 5.81
CA GLU A 114 18.68 10.95 6.96
C GLU A 114 18.03 10.38 8.25
N TYR A 115 16.97 9.56 8.12
CA TYR A 115 16.34 8.85 9.22
C TYR A 115 16.82 7.39 9.37
N GLY A 116 17.88 7.02 8.64
CA GLY A 116 18.46 5.68 8.69
C GLY A 116 17.76 4.65 7.82
N GLY A 117 16.91 5.05 6.89
CA GLY A 117 16.28 4.20 5.89
C GLY A 117 17.19 3.91 4.69
N LEU A 118 16.64 3.20 3.69
CA LEU A 118 17.36 2.83 2.47
C LEU A 118 17.14 3.83 1.32
N GLU A 119 16.02 4.57 1.33
CA GLU A 119 15.65 5.55 0.30
C GLU A 119 15.71 4.97 -1.12
N PHE A 120 15.18 3.76 -1.29
CA PHE A 120 15.20 3.04 -2.55
C PHE A 120 14.18 3.60 -3.54
N SER A 121 14.55 3.57 -4.81
CA SER A 121 13.65 3.93 -5.91
C SER A 121 12.41 3.02 -5.94
N ALA A 122 11.33 3.51 -6.54
CA ALA A 122 10.12 2.71 -6.75
C ALA A 122 10.41 1.42 -7.54
N TYR A 123 11.35 1.47 -8.49
CA TYR A 123 11.76 0.30 -9.25
C TYR A 123 12.50 -0.72 -8.38
N ALA A 124 13.41 -0.27 -7.52
CA ALA A 124 14.11 -1.17 -6.58
C ALA A 124 13.14 -1.83 -5.61
N GLN A 125 12.21 -1.09 -5.02
CA GLN A 125 11.16 -1.63 -4.16
C GLN A 125 10.35 -2.71 -4.88
N ALA A 126 9.94 -2.45 -6.13
CA ALA A 126 9.22 -3.42 -6.95
C ALA A 126 10.05 -4.69 -7.19
N ARG A 127 11.33 -4.57 -7.52
CA ARG A 127 12.23 -5.73 -7.77
C ARG A 127 12.46 -6.56 -6.50
N VAL A 128 12.62 -5.92 -5.35
CA VAL A 128 12.71 -6.60 -4.05
C VAL A 128 11.42 -7.40 -3.80
N LEU A 129 10.26 -6.77 -3.88
CA LEU A 129 8.98 -7.42 -3.61
C LEU A 129 8.68 -8.56 -4.60
N GLN A 130 8.99 -8.38 -5.89
CA GLN A 130 8.85 -9.45 -6.88
C GLN A 130 9.68 -10.68 -6.52
N LYS A 131 10.93 -10.48 -6.08
CA LYS A 131 11.82 -11.58 -5.71
C LYS A 131 11.31 -12.31 -4.47
N LEU A 132 10.91 -11.57 -3.44
CA LEU A 132 10.32 -12.15 -2.22
C LEU A 132 9.02 -12.90 -2.52
N ALA A 133 8.13 -12.33 -3.32
CA ALA A 133 6.85 -12.95 -3.70
C ALA A 133 7.02 -14.20 -4.58
N GLY A 134 8.12 -14.29 -5.31
CA GLY A 134 8.50 -15.50 -6.06
C GLY A 134 8.85 -16.70 -5.17
N VAL A 135 9.13 -16.46 -3.89
CA VAL A 135 9.46 -17.49 -2.89
C VAL A 135 8.32 -17.67 -1.89
N SER A 136 7.88 -16.57 -1.27
CA SER A 136 6.80 -16.60 -0.27
C SER A 136 5.95 -15.34 -0.34
N GLY A 137 4.65 -15.53 -0.59
CA GLY A 137 3.69 -14.41 -0.56
C GLY A 137 3.57 -13.78 0.83
N ILE A 138 3.73 -14.57 1.89
CA ILE A 138 3.68 -14.10 3.29
C ILE A 138 4.85 -13.18 3.57
N LEU A 139 6.07 -13.56 3.16
CA LEU A 139 7.26 -12.73 3.30
C LEU A 139 7.11 -11.41 2.52
N ALA A 140 6.64 -11.47 1.28
CA ALA A 140 6.45 -10.30 0.45
C ALA A 140 5.40 -9.33 1.02
N ILE A 141 4.28 -9.82 1.54
CA ILE A 141 3.25 -9.00 2.21
C ILE A 141 3.82 -8.36 3.47
N THR A 142 4.56 -9.12 4.27
CA THR A 142 5.16 -8.63 5.52
C THR A 142 6.13 -7.46 5.27
N VAL A 143 6.96 -7.55 4.24
CA VAL A 143 7.89 -6.48 3.85
C VAL A 143 7.15 -5.34 3.12
N GLY A 144 6.17 -5.68 2.29
CA GLY A 144 5.46 -4.72 1.44
C GLY A 144 4.65 -3.68 2.22
N VAL A 145 3.98 -4.08 3.31
CA VAL A 145 3.05 -3.20 4.04
C VAL A 145 3.75 -2.01 4.71
N PRO A 146 4.84 -2.16 5.46
CA PRO A 146 5.55 -1.01 6.03
C PRO A 146 6.05 -0.02 4.97
N ASN A 147 6.34 -0.50 3.78
CA ASN A 147 6.88 0.28 2.66
C ASN A 147 5.81 0.86 1.72
N SER A 148 4.52 0.64 1.97
CA SER A 148 3.46 1.13 1.07
C SER A 148 2.18 1.56 1.77
N LEU A 149 1.75 0.82 2.79
CA LEU A 149 0.48 1.02 3.50
C LEU A 149 0.70 1.38 4.97
N GLY A 150 1.94 1.49 5.42
CA GLY A 150 2.28 1.93 6.77
C GLY A 150 2.26 3.46 6.90
N PRO A 151 2.27 3.99 8.12
CA PRO A 151 2.29 5.43 8.36
C PRO A 151 3.62 6.11 7.97
N GLY A 152 4.65 5.35 7.60
CA GLY A 152 5.97 5.91 7.27
C GLY A 152 5.93 6.92 6.12
N GLU A 153 5.18 6.63 5.05
CA GLU A 153 5.01 7.54 3.93
C GLU A 153 4.24 8.81 4.34
N LEU A 154 3.15 8.63 5.10
CA LEU A 154 2.38 9.77 5.61
C LEU A 154 3.24 10.66 6.51
N LEU A 155 4.06 10.07 7.36
CA LEU A 155 4.98 10.81 8.23
C LEU A 155 5.99 11.63 7.45
N GLN A 156 6.62 11.05 6.42
CA GLN A 156 7.61 11.76 5.61
C GLN A 156 7.02 12.99 4.91
N HIS A 157 5.77 12.89 4.45
CA HIS A 157 5.10 13.98 3.73
C HIS A 157 4.41 14.99 4.64
N TYR A 158 3.80 14.54 5.72
CA TYR A 158 2.87 15.35 6.53
C TYR A 158 3.26 15.45 8.01
N GLY A 159 4.10 14.55 8.52
CA GLY A 159 4.50 14.56 9.93
C GLY A 159 5.14 15.89 10.36
N THR A 160 4.96 16.25 11.63
CA THR A 160 5.78 17.30 12.24
C THR A 160 7.22 16.82 12.37
N GLU A 161 8.17 17.73 12.55
CA GLU A 161 9.58 17.33 12.70
C GLU A 161 9.76 16.42 13.93
N GLU A 162 9.06 16.71 15.03
CA GLU A 162 9.07 15.88 16.24
C GLU A 162 8.53 14.46 15.96
N GLN A 163 7.47 14.34 15.17
CA GLN A 163 6.93 13.03 14.78
C GLN A 163 7.90 12.28 13.87
N LYS A 164 8.52 12.95 12.90
CA LYS A 164 9.51 12.35 12.01
C LYS A 164 10.72 11.85 12.77
N ASP A 165 11.30 12.71 13.61
CA ASP A 165 12.49 12.39 14.40
C ASP A 165 12.25 11.26 15.40
N HIS A 166 11.02 11.16 15.92
CA HIS A 166 10.66 10.10 16.84
C HIS A 166 10.41 8.76 16.14
N TYR A 167 9.56 8.76 15.10
CA TYR A 167 9.07 7.52 14.51
C TYR A 167 9.93 6.98 13.37
N LEU A 168 10.41 7.83 12.44
CA LEU A 168 11.08 7.34 11.24
C LEU A 168 12.35 6.53 11.53
N PRO A 169 13.26 6.96 12.45
CA PRO A 169 14.41 6.15 12.79
C PRO A 169 14.08 4.81 13.47
N ARG A 170 12.98 4.76 14.24
CA ARG A 170 12.51 3.54 14.91
C ARG A 170 11.87 2.56 13.95
N LEU A 171 11.07 3.07 13.00
CA LEU A 171 10.53 2.30 11.90
C LEU A 171 11.66 1.74 11.03
N ALA A 172 12.67 2.55 10.72
CA ALA A 172 13.81 2.14 9.90
C ALA A 172 14.59 0.97 10.52
N ARG A 173 14.69 0.92 11.85
CA ARG A 173 15.38 -0.17 12.56
C ARG A 173 14.46 -1.33 12.93
N GLY A 174 13.18 -1.27 12.57
CA GLY A 174 12.20 -2.28 12.97
C GLY A 174 11.95 -2.35 14.48
N GLN A 175 12.27 -1.27 15.21
CA GLN A 175 11.93 -1.11 16.64
C GLN A 175 10.44 -0.82 16.78
N GLU A 176 9.88 -0.06 15.84
CA GLU A 176 8.45 0.10 15.67
C GLU A 176 8.00 -0.70 14.44
N ILE A 177 6.92 -1.45 14.60
CA ILE A 177 6.25 -2.15 13.50
C ILE A 177 4.91 -1.44 13.27
N PRO A 178 4.71 -0.82 12.11
CA PRO A 178 3.50 -0.07 11.83
C PRO A 178 2.41 -0.96 11.23
N CYS A 179 1.15 -0.58 11.49
CA CYS A 179 0.05 -0.98 10.64
C CYS A 179 -0.85 0.21 10.32
N PHE A 180 -1.74 0.10 9.33
CA PHE A 180 -2.70 1.15 9.00
C PHE A 180 -4.13 0.65 9.18
N ALA A 181 -4.80 1.15 10.21
CA ALA A 181 -6.14 0.76 10.62
C ALA A 181 -7.20 1.64 9.92
N LEU A 182 -7.57 1.25 8.71
CA LEU A 182 -8.56 1.95 7.86
C LEU A 182 -9.88 1.20 7.79
N THR A 183 -9.86 -0.08 7.38
CA THR A 183 -11.04 -0.90 7.09
C THR A 183 -11.83 -1.22 8.35
N SER A 184 -13.15 -0.94 8.31
CA SER A 184 -14.12 -1.29 9.36
C SER A 184 -15.08 -2.38 8.89
N PRO A 185 -15.85 -3.05 9.76
CA PRO A 185 -16.86 -4.03 9.35
C PRO A 185 -17.86 -3.48 8.33
N GLU A 186 -18.23 -2.22 8.47
CA GLU A 186 -19.24 -1.53 7.64
C GLU A 186 -18.63 -0.82 6.43
N ALA A 187 -17.32 -0.57 6.44
CA ALA A 187 -16.64 0.24 5.43
C ALA A 187 -15.36 -0.45 4.93
N GLY A 188 -15.48 -1.16 3.82
CA GLY A 188 -14.37 -1.78 3.08
C GLY A 188 -14.02 -0.97 1.83
N SER A 189 -14.66 -1.29 0.70
CA SER A 189 -14.44 -0.56 -0.57
C SER A 189 -14.86 0.91 -0.49
N ASP A 190 -15.92 1.21 0.24
CA ASP A 190 -16.30 2.59 0.58
C ASP A 190 -15.55 3.06 1.82
N ALA A 191 -14.26 3.27 1.68
CA ALA A 191 -13.38 3.68 2.78
C ALA A 191 -13.72 5.08 3.34
N GLY A 192 -14.42 5.91 2.58
CA GLY A 192 -14.91 7.22 3.06
C GLY A 192 -16.07 7.12 4.05
N ALA A 193 -16.76 5.98 4.09
CA ALA A 193 -17.92 5.72 4.97
C ALA A 193 -17.55 5.16 6.34
N ILE A 194 -16.27 5.12 6.73
CA ILE A 194 -15.86 4.58 8.05
C ILE A 194 -16.72 5.15 9.18
N PRO A 195 -17.22 4.30 10.10
CA PRO A 195 -18.06 4.74 11.23
C PRO A 195 -17.25 5.18 12.45
N ASP A 196 -15.95 4.94 12.44
CA ASP A 196 -15.07 5.21 13.56
C ASP A 196 -14.97 6.72 13.84
N THR A 197 -14.97 7.10 15.10
CA THR A 197 -15.12 8.50 15.52
C THR A 197 -14.01 8.98 16.45
N GLY A 198 -13.76 10.27 16.41
CA GLY A 198 -12.99 11.02 17.38
C GLY A 198 -13.69 12.30 17.76
N VAL A 199 -13.63 12.68 19.03
CA VAL A 199 -14.21 13.92 19.54
C VAL A 199 -13.12 14.72 20.24
N VAL A 200 -12.88 15.95 19.78
CA VAL A 200 -11.91 16.86 20.41
C VAL A 200 -12.43 17.27 21.80
N CYS A 201 -11.59 17.18 22.82
CA CYS A 201 -11.94 17.55 24.17
C CYS A 201 -10.69 17.82 25.02
N MET A 202 -10.87 18.47 26.17
CA MET A 202 -9.87 18.49 27.23
C MET A 202 -9.88 17.16 28.00
N GLY A 203 -8.72 16.66 28.42
CA GLY A 203 -8.61 15.44 29.20
C GLY A 203 -7.28 15.31 29.91
N GLU A 204 -7.22 14.35 30.82
CA GLU A 204 -6.00 14.07 31.59
C GLU A 204 -5.07 13.12 30.80
N TRP A 205 -3.82 13.52 30.65
CA TRP A 205 -2.75 12.72 30.07
C TRP A 205 -1.48 12.86 30.91
N GLN A 206 -0.99 11.75 31.46
CA GLN A 206 0.19 11.72 32.31
C GLN A 206 0.15 12.72 33.47
N GLY A 207 -1.03 12.88 34.08
CA GLY A 207 -1.25 13.78 35.22
C GLY A 207 -1.43 15.27 34.88
N GLN A 208 -1.55 15.61 33.59
CA GLN A 208 -1.78 16.96 33.11
C GLN A 208 -3.06 17.08 32.31
N GLN A 209 -3.77 18.21 32.43
CA GLN A 209 -4.89 18.54 31.56
C GLN A 209 -4.36 19.02 30.21
N VAL A 210 -4.66 18.31 29.14
CA VAL A 210 -4.20 18.61 27.79
C VAL A 210 -5.38 18.62 26.81
N LEU A 211 -5.22 19.36 25.72
CA LEU A 211 -6.10 19.23 24.58
C LEU A 211 -5.83 17.87 23.91
N GLY A 212 -6.88 17.13 23.66
CA GLY A 212 -6.80 15.81 23.09
C GLY A 212 -8.05 15.43 22.33
N MET A 213 -8.22 14.14 22.12
CA MET A 213 -9.40 13.58 21.47
C MET A 213 -9.76 12.22 22.09
N ARG A 214 -11.06 11.94 22.15
CA ARG A 214 -11.58 10.64 22.54
C ARG A 214 -11.93 9.84 21.30
N LEU A 215 -11.30 8.67 21.16
CA LEU A 215 -11.38 7.84 19.96
C LEU A 215 -12.18 6.58 20.25
N THR A 216 -13.07 6.24 19.29
CA THR A 216 -13.79 4.96 19.29
C THR A 216 -13.68 4.35 17.90
N TRP A 217 -13.14 3.12 17.82
CA TRP A 217 -12.96 2.42 16.54
C TRP A 217 -13.16 0.92 16.68
N ASN A 218 -13.54 0.30 15.55
CA ASN A 218 -13.62 -1.15 15.39
C ASN A 218 -13.11 -1.53 13.99
N LYS A 219 -11.84 -1.85 13.89
CA LYS A 219 -11.17 -2.15 12.63
C LYS A 219 -10.96 -3.65 12.45
N ARG A 220 -10.97 -4.12 11.18
CA ARG A 220 -10.72 -5.53 10.85
C ARG A 220 -9.83 -5.68 9.62
N TYR A 221 -9.26 -6.87 9.46
CA TYR A 221 -8.36 -7.21 8.36
C TYR A 221 -7.14 -6.28 8.27
N ILE A 222 -6.65 -5.82 9.40
CA ILE A 222 -5.51 -4.92 9.45
C ILE A 222 -4.22 -5.74 9.41
N THR A 223 -3.49 -5.61 8.30
CA THR A 223 -2.21 -6.30 8.12
C THR A 223 -1.18 -5.73 9.08
N LEU A 224 -0.43 -6.63 9.72
CA LEU A 224 0.53 -6.42 10.79
C LEU A 224 -0.09 -6.02 12.16
N ALA A 225 -1.38 -5.77 12.29
CA ALA A 225 -1.97 -5.41 13.59
C ALA A 225 -1.59 -6.37 14.73
N PRO A 226 -1.54 -7.71 14.54
CA PRO A 226 -1.18 -8.63 15.63
C PRO A 226 0.20 -8.39 16.25
N ILE A 227 1.11 -7.77 15.55
CA ILE A 227 2.49 -7.50 15.98
C ILE A 227 2.84 -6.00 15.93
N ALA A 228 1.90 -5.16 15.59
CA ALA A 228 2.13 -3.72 15.49
C ALA A 228 2.41 -3.10 16.86
N THR A 229 3.34 -2.15 16.88
CA THR A 229 3.64 -1.30 18.02
C THR A 229 3.00 0.07 17.88
N VAL A 230 2.66 0.47 16.65
CA VAL A 230 1.98 1.74 16.35
C VAL A 230 0.92 1.54 15.27
N LEU A 231 -0.28 2.07 15.53
CA LEU A 231 -1.38 2.12 14.58
C LEU A 231 -1.37 3.48 13.88
N GLY A 232 -1.37 3.49 12.55
CA GLY A 232 -1.92 4.61 11.79
C GLY A 232 -3.43 4.44 11.76
N LEU A 233 -4.17 5.22 12.54
CA LEU A 233 -5.61 5.09 12.67
C LEU A 233 -6.34 6.18 11.88
N ALA A 234 -7.31 5.78 11.05
CA ALA A 234 -8.23 6.69 10.36
C ALA A 234 -9.61 6.67 11.02
N PHE A 235 -10.17 7.85 11.27
CA PHE A 235 -11.48 8.06 11.93
C PHE A 235 -12.07 9.40 11.50
N LYS A 236 -13.37 9.61 11.72
CA LYS A 236 -14.03 10.90 11.55
C LYS A 236 -13.90 11.72 12.83
N LEU A 237 -13.31 12.91 12.73
CA LEU A 237 -13.09 13.81 13.87
C LEU A 237 -14.16 14.89 13.89
N SER A 238 -14.70 15.15 15.07
CA SER A 238 -15.58 16.30 15.38
C SER A 238 -15.02 17.14 16.51
N ASP A 239 -15.34 18.44 16.51
CA ASP A 239 -14.94 19.43 17.51
C ASP A 239 -16.17 20.23 17.97
N PRO A 240 -17.09 19.64 18.76
CA PRO A 240 -18.35 20.27 19.14
C PRO A 240 -18.15 21.51 20.02
N GLU A 241 -17.05 21.58 20.77
CA GLU A 241 -16.70 22.74 21.62
C GLU A 241 -15.84 23.78 20.89
N LYS A 242 -15.49 23.55 19.61
CA LYS A 242 -14.66 24.41 18.77
C LYS A 242 -13.31 24.77 19.38
N LEU A 243 -12.69 23.81 20.08
CA LEU A 243 -11.39 23.96 20.73
C LEU A 243 -10.25 24.18 19.74
N LEU A 244 -10.41 23.71 18.50
CA LEU A 244 -9.48 23.94 17.39
C LEU A 244 -9.83 25.19 16.56
N GLY A 245 -10.96 25.86 16.87
CA GLY A 245 -11.35 27.15 16.25
C GLY A 245 -11.89 27.03 14.83
N GLY A 246 -12.58 25.95 14.49
CA GLY A 246 -13.11 25.70 13.15
C GLY A 246 -14.58 25.28 13.13
N GLU A 247 -14.92 24.47 12.14
CA GLU A 247 -16.22 23.82 12.03
C GLU A 247 -16.32 22.65 13.00
N GLU A 248 -17.54 22.23 13.33
CA GLU A 248 -17.78 21.11 14.23
C GLU A 248 -17.36 19.78 13.58
N GLU A 249 -17.75 19.55 12.33
CA GLU A 249 -17.42 18.34 11.58
C GLU A 249 -16.13 18.55 10.77
N LEU A 250 -15.01 18.04 11.28
CA LEU A 250 -13.70 18.20 10.64
C LEU A 250 -13.45 17.18 9.50
N GLY A 251 -14.02 15.98 9.65
CA GLY A 251 -13.90 14.91 8.65
C GLY A 251 -12.82 13.87 8.97
N ILE A 252 -12.44 13.07 7.97
CA ILE A 252 -11.47 11.98 8.15
C ILE A 252 -10.12 12.53 8.55
N THR A 253 -9.61 12.02 9.67
CA THR A 253 -8.36 12.40 10.30
C THR A 253 -7.50 11.16 10.51
N CYS A 254 -6.19 11.28 10.39
CA CYS A 254 -5.23 10.20 10.64
C CYS A 254 -4.37 10.53 11.86
N ALA A 255 -4.22 9.56 12.77
CA ALA A 255 -3.38 9.70 13.96
C ALA A 255 -2.48 8.48 14.16
N LEU A 256 -1.39 8.68 14.91
CA LEU A 256 -0.47 7.62 15.34
C LEU A 256 -0.81 7.21 16.76
N ILE A 257 -1.29 5.99 16.94
CA ILE A 257 -1.68 5.47 18.25
C ILE A 257 -0.74 4.33 18.64
N PRO A 258 0.12 4.50 19.64
CA PRO A 258 0.89 3.39 20.20
C PRO A 258 -0.04 2.26 20.67
N THR A 259 0.26 1.01 20.31
CA THR A 259 -0.58 -0.12 20.72
C THR A 259 -0.55 -0.36 22.22
N SER A 260 0.45 0.19 22.92
CA SER A 260 0.55 0.19 24.39
C SER A 260 -0.37 1.20 25.08
N THR A 261 -1.08 2.06 24.33
CA THR A 261 -2.04 3.02 24.92
C THR A 261 -3.15 2.25 25.65
N PRO A 262 -3.43 2.59 26.91
CA PRO A 262 -4.46 1.90 27.69
C PRO A 262 -5.81 1.87 26.97
N GLY A 263 -6.42 0.67 26.91
CA GLY A 263 -7.70 0.45 26.24
C GLY A 263 -7.60 0.11 24.75
N VAL A 264 -6.43 0.17 24.15
CA VAL A 264 -6.20 -0.37 22.80
C VAL A 264 -6.19 -1.89 22.85
N GLU A 265 -7.04 -2.51 22.05
CA GLU A 265 -7.17 -3.96 21.95
C GLU A 265 -6.74 -4.44 20.57
N ILE A 266 -5.88 -5.47 20.56
CA ILE A 266 -5.56 -6.27 19.38
C ILE A 266 -6.27 -7.62 19.53
N GLY A 267 -7.17 -7.93 18.61
CA GLY A 267 -7.97 -9.12 18.69
C GLY A 267 -7.33 -10.36 18.04
N ARG A 268 -8.14 -11.41 17.90
CA ARG A 268 -7.71 -12.68 17.30
C ARG A 268 -7.29 -12.48 15.84
N ARG A 269 -6.15 -13.08 15.47
CA ARG A 269 -5.66 -13.09 14.06
C ARG A 269 -6.71 -13.59 13.09
N HIS A 270 -6.74 -12.95 11.94
CA HIS A 270 -7.44 -13.43 10.75
C HIS A 270 -6.50 -14.27 9.87
N PHE A 271 -7.08 -15.21 9.12
CA PHE A 271 -6.39 -15.98 8.08
C PHE A 271 -7.16 -15.82 6.77
N PRO A 272 -7.06 -14.65 6.09
CA PRO A 272 -7.78 -14.42 4.84
C PRO A 272 -7.39 -15.47 3.80
N LEU A 273 -8.36 -16.14 3.19
CA LEU A 273 -8.14 -17.26 2.27
C LEU A 273 -7.21 -18.36 2.83
N ASN A 274 -7.18 -18.50 4.16
CA ASN A 274 -6.30 -19.43 4.88
C ASN A 274 -4.78 -19.13 4.71
N VAL A 275 -4.43 -17.90 4.35
CA VAL A 275 -3.03 -17.45 4.23
C VAL A 275 -2.57 -16.85 5.57
N PRO A 276 -1.51 -17.35 6.18
CA PRO A 276 -1.11 -17.01 7.56
C PRO A 276 -0.17 -15.81 7.65
N PHE A 277 -0.40 -14.73 6.91
CA PHE A 277 0.30 -13.48 7.20
C PHE A 277 -0.29 -12.79 8.43
N GLN A 278 0.48 -11.94 9.08
CA GLN A 278 0.04 -11.20 10.26
C GLN A 278 -1.10 -10.26 9.87
N ASN A 279 -2.32 -10.59 10.29
CA ASN A 279 -3.54 -9.84 9.99
C ASN A 279 -4.52 -10.00 11.13
N GLY A 280 -5.21 -8.93 11.52
CA GLY A 280 -6.15 -9.01 12.65
C GLY A 280 -6.96 -7.74 12.85
N PRO A 281 -7.91 -7.77 13.79
CA PRO A 281 -8.70 -6.61 14.18
C PRO A 281 -7.96 -5.76 15.21
N THR A 282 -8.35 -4.49 15.33
CA THR A 282 -8.02 -3.63 16.45
C THR A 282 -9.24 -2.82 16.88
N ARG A 283 -9.36 -2.56 18.17
CA ARG A 283 -10.47 -1.85 18.79
C ARG A 283 -10.00 -0.86 19.83
N GLY A 284 -10.80 0.16 20.04
CA GLY A 284 -10.68 1.09 21.15
C GLY A 284 -12.04 1.71 21.41
N GLN A 285 -12.39 1.86 22.68
CA GLN A 285 -13.64 2.45 23.11
C GLN A 285 -13.35 3.63 24.01
N ASP A 286 -13.70 4.85 23.58
CA ASP A 286 -13.54 6.08 24.33
C ASP A 286 -12.10 6.34 24.83
N ILE A 287 -11.10 6.04 23.97
CA ILE A 287 -9.68 6.16 24.29
C ILE A 287 -9.25 7.62 24.19
N PHE A 288 -8.80 8.22 25.28
CA PHE A 288 -8.24 9.56 25.25
C PHE A 288 -6.77 9.54 24.81
N VAL A 289 -6.43 10.41 23.85
CA VAL A 289 -5.05 10.66 23.42
C VAL A 289 -4.83 12.16 23.16
N PRO A 290 -3.59 12.66 23.32
CA PRO A 290 -3.25 14.04 23.00
C PRO A 290 -3.56 14.40 21.54
N ILE A 291 -3.92 15.64 21.28
CA ILE A 291 -4.24 16.11 19.93
C ILE A 291 -3.04 16.04 18.97
N ASP A 292 -1.82 16.12 19.50
CA ASP A 292 -0.57 16.04 18.75
C ASP A 292 -0.28 14.62 18.18
N TYR A 293 -1.12 13.64 18.53
CA TYR A 293 -1.07 12.32 17.89
C TYR A 293 -1.63 12.34 16.46
N ILE A 294 -2.36 13.39 16.06
CA ILE A 294 -2.73 13.62 14.65
C ILE A 294 -1.45 13.75 13.83
N ILE A 295 -1.37 13.01 12.72
CA ILE A 295 -0.24 13.12 11.78
C ILE A 295 -0.18 14.55 11.23
N GLY A 296 0.94 15.24 11.46
CA GLY A 296 1.13 16.64 11.11
C GLY A 296 0.54 17.63 12.13
N GLY A 297 0.05 17.14 13.27
CA GLY A 297 -0.46 17.94 14.37
C GLY A 297 -1.89 18.46 14.15
N PRO A 298 -2.40 19.29 15.06
CA PRO A 298 -3.81 19.74 15.07
C PRO A 298 -4.26 20.44 13.78
N LYS A 299 -3.38 21.16 13.11
CA LYS A 299 -3.67 21.85 11.83
C LYS A 299 -4.04 20.91 10.69
N MET A 300 -3.71 19.63 10.83
CA MET A 300 -4.01 18.60 9.85
C MET A 300 -5.29 17.79 10.17
N ALA A 301 -6.04 18.20 11.19
CA ALA A 301 -7.36 17.66 11.47
C ALA A 301 -8.27 17.77 10.24
N GLY A 302 -8.99 16.70 9.90
CA GLY A 302 -9.84 16.62 8.72
C GLY A 302 -9.13 16.49 7.37
N GLN A 303 -7.79 16.42 7.34
CA GLN A 303 -7.01 16.22 6.10
C GLN A 303 -6.61 14.77 5.84
N GLY A 304 -7.09 13.85 6.66
CA GLY A 304 -6.68 12.44 6.59
C GLY A 304 -7.04 11.76 5.28
N TRP A 305 -8.18 12.06 4.68
CA TRP A 305 -8.56 11.48 3.40
C TRP A 305 -7.59 11.84 2.28
N ARG A 306 -7.22 13.11 2.21
CA ARG A 306 -6.21 13.59 1.26
C ARG A 306 -4.87 12.87 1.46
N MET A 307 -4.40 12.76 2.72
CA MET A 307 -3.17 12.03 3.03
C MET A 307 -3.22 10.58 2.53
N LEU A 308 -4.34 9.90 2.75
CA LEU A 308 -4.54 8.52 2.35
C LEU A 308 -4.47 8.34 0.83
N VAL A 309 -5.20 9.16 0.08
CA VAL A 309 -5.24 9.00 -1.38
C VAL A 309 -3.93 9.43 -2.04
N GLU A 310 -3.22 10.42 -1.53
CA GLU A 310 -1.92 10.84 -2.07
C GLU A 310 -0.80 9.81 -1.80
N CYS A 311 -0.71 9.29 -0.57
CA CYS A 311 0.38 8.41 -0.17
C CYS A 311 0.11 6.94 -0.51
N LEU A 312 -1.08 6.42 -0.18
CA LEU A 312 -1.36 5.00 -0.36
C LEU A 312 -1.57 4.61 -1.83
N SER A 313 -1.98 5.54 -2.70
CA SER A 313 -2.13 5.25 -4.14
C SER A 313 -0.81 4.92 -4.80
N VAL A 314 0.26 5.64 -4.49
CA VAL A 314 1.61 5.38 -5.00
C VAL A 314 2.12 4.00 -4.52
N GLY A 315 1.98 3.72 -3.23
CA GLY A 315 2.37 2.43 -2.65
C GLY A 315 1.63 1.25 -3.29
N ARG A 316 0.34 1.40 -3.61
CA ARG A 316 -0.43 0.37 -4.32
C ARG A 316 0.08 0.11 -5.72
N GLY A 317 0.49 1.14 -6.45
CA GLY A 317 1.09 1.01 -7.79
C GLY A 317 2.43 0.26 -7.80
N ILE A 318 3.11 0.15 -6.66
CA ILE A 318 4.35 -0.61 -6.51
C ILE A 318 4.07 -2.01 -5.96
N THR A 319 3.41 -2.10 -4.80
CA THR A 319 3.35 -3.33 -4.00
C THR A 319 2.47 -4.41 -4.63
N LEU A 320 1.25 -4.07 -5.03
CA LEU A 320 0.30 -5.05 -5.57
C LEU A 320 0.76 -5.63 -6.91
N PRO A 321 1.16 -4.82 -7.92
CA PRO A 321 1.68 -5.34 -9.18
C PRO A 321 2.94 -6.18 -8.99
N SER A 322 3.82 -5.77 -8.07
CA SER A 322 5.07 -6.47 -7.82
C SER A 322 4.85 -7.85 -7.20
N ASN A 323 3.99 -7.96 -6.18
CA ASN A 323 3.65 -9.23 -5.57
C ASN A 323 2.98 -10.17 -6.58
N SER A 324 2.03 -9.66 -7.36
CA SER A 324 1.35 -10.45 -8.40
C SER A 324 2.31 -10.92 -9.49
N THR A 325 3.21 -10.05 -9.95
CA THR A 325 4.22 -10.37 -10.95
C THR A 325 5.21 -11.42 -10.43
N GLY A 326 5.69 -11.27 -9.19
CA GLY A 326 6.60 -12.24 -8.55
C GLY A 326 5.97 -13.62 -8.44
N GLY A 327 4.74 -13.71 -7.94
CA GLY A 327 3.99 -14.97 -7.88
C GLY A 327 3.76 -15.58 -9.25
N LEU A 328 3.39 -14.79 -10.26
CA LEU A 328 3.18 -15.30 -11.62
C LEU A 328 4.47 -15.81 -12.27
N LYS A 329 5.62 -15.17 -12.04
CA LYS A 329 6.92 -15.65 -12.49
C LYS A 329 7.27 -17.02 -11.86
N SER A 330 7.02 -17.16 -10.56
CA SER A 330 7.22 -18.44 -9.85
C SER A 330 6.31 -19.55 -10.41
N VAL A 331 5.03 -19.23 -10.64
CA VAL A 331 4.07 -20.15 -11.26
C VAL A 331 4.52 -20.54 -12.68
N ALA A 332 4.95 -19.58 -13.50
CA ALA A 332 5.41 -19.87 -14.86
C ALA A 332 6.61 -20.84 -14.86
N MET A 333 7.59 -20.62 -13.96
CA MET A 333 8.74 -21.49 -13.81
C MET A 333 8.34 -22.89 -13.31
N GLY A 334 7.54 -22.97 -12.25
CA GLY A 334 7.15 -24.24 -11.63
C GLY A 334 6.30 -25.11 -12.56
N ILE A 335 5.31 -24.51 -13.22
CA ILE A 335 4.45 -25.24 -14.17
C ILE A 335 5.25 -25.65 -15.41
N GLY A 336 6.12 -24.78 -15.92
CA GLY A 336 7.01 -25.11 -17.04
C GLY A 336 7.93 -26.30 -16.72
N ALA A 337 8.57 -26.27 -15.57
CA ALA A 337 9.41 -27.38 -15.09
C ALA A 337 8.60 -28.66 -14.92
N TYR A 338 7.44 -28.62 -14.28
CA TYR A 338 6.55 -29.76 -14.14
C TYR A 338 6.14 -30.35 -15.48
N ALA A 339 5.67 -29.50 -16.41
CA ALA A 339 5.26 -29.93 -17.76
C ALA A 339 6.41 -30.54 -18.54
N HIS A 340 7.66 -30.13 -18.27
CA HIS A 340 8.85 -30.73 -18.90
C HIS A 340 9.15 -32.13 -18.35
N ILE A 341 9.08 -32.35 -17.04
CA ILE A 341 9.47 -33.61 -16.41
C ILE A 341 8.32 -34.62 -16.34
N ARG A 342 7.07 -34.19 -16.19
CA ARG A 342 5.91 -35.10 -16.14
C ARG A 342 5.68 -35.77 -17.49
N ARG A 343 5.57 -37.10 -17.50
CA ARG A 343 5.35 -37.88 -18.71
C ARG A 343 4.00 -38.60 -18.68
N GLN A 344 3.31 -38.54 -19.81
CA GLN A 344 2.16 -39.39 -20.12
C GLN A 344 2.32 -39.87 -21.58
N PHE A 345 1.82 -41.07 -21.90
CA PHE A 345 2.02 -41.68 -23.23
C PHE A 345 3.49 -41.69 -23.69
N LYS A 346 4.42 -41.85 -22.75
CA LYS A 346 5.88 -41.88 -22.96
C LYS A 346 6.52 -40.56 -23.43
N ILE A 347 5.76 -39.49 -23.51
CA ILE A 347 6.26 -38.14 -23.82
C ILE A 347 6.06 -37.17 -22.67
N SER A 348 6.84 -36.10 -22.65
CA SER A 348 6.61 -34.97 -21.75
C SER A 348 5.24 -34.35 -22.04
N ILE A 349 4.45 -34.07 -20.99
CA ILE A 349 3.13 -33.46 -21.20
C ILE A 349 3.23 -32.05 -21.80
N GLY A 350 4.34 -31.33 -21.61
CA GLY A 350 4.60 -30.03 -22.22
C GLY A 350 4.71 -30.06 -23.78
N LYS A 351 4.73 -31.27 -24.38
CA LYS A 351 4.67 -31.45 -25.84
C LYS A 351 3.26 -31.75 -26.37
N MET A 352 2.27 -31.69 -25.51
CA MET A 352 0.87 -31.87 -25.88
C MET A 352 0.23 -30.54 -26.15
N GLU A 353 -0.42 -30.37 -27.31
CA GLU A 353 -1.06 -29.10 -27.73
C GLU A 353 -1.99 -28.51 -26.66
N GLY A 354 -2.78 -29.35 -25.97
CA GLY A 354 -3.67 -28.92 -24.87
C GLY A 354 -2.94 -28.41 -23.63
N ILE A 355 -1.62 -28.62 -23.52
CA ILE A 355 -0.77 -28.11 -22.43
C ILE A 355 0.07 -26.91 -22.91
N GLU A 356 0.48 -26.90 -24.20
CA GLU A 356 1.26 -25.79 -24.76
C GLU A 356 0.50 -24.44 -24.71
N GLU A 357 -0.81 -24.45 -24.98
CA GLU A 357 -1.63 -23.25 -24.96
C GLU A 357 -1.67 -22.56 -23.57
N PRO A 358 -2.03 -23.25 -22.45
CA PRO A 358 -1.95 -22.64 -21.13
C PRO A 358 -0.53 -22.25 -20.71
N LEU A 359 0.51 -22.99 -21.09
CA LEU A 359 1.90 -22.61 -20.83
C LEU A 359 2.28 -21.31 -21.53
N ALA A 360 1.92 -21.17 -22.80
CA ALA A 360 2.17 -19.95 -23.58
C ALA A 360 1.45 -18.74 -22.97
N ARG A 361 0.20 -18.91 -22.52
CA ARG A 361 -0.61 -17.87 -21.90
C ARG A 361 0.00 -17.42 -20.55
N ILE A 362 0.42 -18.36 -19.71
CA ILE A 362 1.05 -18.07 -18.43
C ILE A 362 2.38 -17.32 -18.63
N ALA A 363 3.23 -17.79 -19.54
CA ALA A 363 4.51 -17.16 -19.84
C ALA A 363 4.33 -15.75 -20.44
N GLY A 364 3.39 -15.61 -21.38
CA GLY A 364 3.05 -14.33 -22.00
C GLY A 364 2.53 -13.32 -20.98
N ASN A 365 1.64 -13.74 -20.09
CA ASN A 365 1.13 -12.88 -19.03
C ASN A 365 2.23 -12.47 -18.04
N ALA A 366 3.14 -13.37 -17.66
CA ALA A 366 4.28 -13.04 -16.80
C ALA A 366 5.17 -11.96 -17.41
N TYR A 367 5.43 -12.05 -18.73
CA TYR A 367 6.19 -11.03 -19.46
C TYR A 367 5.48 -9.67 -19.49
N VAL A 368 4.18 -9.66 -19.85
CA VAL A 368 3.39 -8.42 -19.92
C VAL A 368 3.26 -7.75 -18.57
N MET A 369 3.01 -8.52 -17.50
CA MET A 369 2.90 -7.97 -16.14
C MET A 369 4.23 -7.38 -15.64
N ASP A 370 5.36 -8.01 -15.94
CA ASP A 370 6.68 -7.46 -15.58
C ASP A 370 6.97 -6.16 -16.32
N ALA A 371 6.61 -6.09 -17.59
CA ALA A 371 6.74 -4.88 -18.39
C ALA A 371 5.85 -3.74 -17.86
N ALA A 372 4.58 -4.06 -17.52
CA ALA A 372 3.65 -3.08 -16.96
C ALA A 372 4.11 -2.57 -15.59
N ALA A 373 4.54 -3.46 -14.69
CA ALA A 373 5.07 -3.08 -13.38
C ALA A 373 6.33 -2.19 -13.51
N SER A 374 7.21 -2.50 -14.47
CA SER A 374 8.39 -1.68 -14.76
C SER A 374 8.01 -0.30 -15.30
N LEU A 375 7.02 -0.20 -16.16
CA LEU A 375 6.52 1.06 -16.71
C LEU A 375 5.91 1.94 -15.61
N ILE A 376 5.06 1.39 -14.75
CA ILE A 376 4.43 2.12 -13.65
C ILE A 376 5.48 2.66 -12.68
N THR A 377 6.43 1.83 -12.26
CA THR A 377 7.48 2.25 -11.33
C THR A 377 8.39 3.32 -11.94
N TYR A 378 8.63 3.25 -13.25
CA TYR A 378 9.33 4.30 -13.97
C TYR A 378 8.56 5.62 -13.96
N GLY A 379 7.25 5.60 -14.22
CA GLY A 379 6.39 6.78 -14.10
C GLY A 379 6.49 7.43 -12.72
N ILE A 380 6.43 6.61 -11.66
CA ILE A 380 6.59 7.10 -10.28
C ILE A 380 7.97 7.76 -10.06
N MET A 381 9.04 7.16 -10.59
CA MET A 381 10.40 7.77 -10.52
C MET A 381 10.51 9.10 -11.27
N LEU A 382 9.67 9.34 -12.27
CA LEU A 382 9.56 10.62 -12.97
C LEU A 382 8.69 11.66 -12.22
N GLY A 383 8.17 11.32 -11.05
CA GLY A 383 7.27 12.18 -10.27
C GLY A 383 5.80 12.10 -10.68
N GLU A 384 5.46 11.18 -11.60
CA GLU A 384 4.08 10.93 -11.95
C GLU A 384 3.36 10.13 -10.84
N LYS A 385 2.07 10.35 -10.73
CA LYS A 385 1.19 9.59 -9.83
C LYS A 385 0.19 8.81 -10.68
N PRO A 386 0.59 7.66 -11.26
CA PRO A 386 -0.26 6.87 -12.15
C PRO A 386 -1.59 6.54 -11.46
N ALA A 387 -2.67 6.52 -12.23
CA ALA A 387 -3.99 6.19 -11.71
C ALA A 387 -4.00 4.80 -11.06
N VAL A 388 -4.80 4.63 -10.00
CA VAL A 388 -4.95 3.33 -9.30
C VAL A 388 -5.37 2.21 -10.26
N LEU A 389 -6.06 2.55 -11.35
CA LEU A 389 -6.40 1.60 -12.43
C LEU A 389 -5.17 0.98 -13.11
N SER A 390 -4.01 1.62 -13.03
CA SER A 390 -2.76 1.09 -13.54
C SER A 390 -2.16 0.00 -12.65
N ALA A 391 -2.54 -0.03 -11.39
CA ALA A 391 -2.13 -1.04 -10.42
C ALA A 391 -3.01 -2.28 -10.47
#